data_6df6d7a307baf784d5174b10c274ad7a
#
_entry.id   6df6d7a307baf784d5174b10c274ad7a
#
_cell.length_a   1.000
_cell.length_b   1.000
_cell.length_c   1.000
_cell.angle_alpha   90.00
_cell.angle_beta   90.00
_cell.angle_gamma   90.00
#
_symmetry.space_group_name_H-M   'P 1'
#
loop_
_entity.id
_entity.type
_entity.pdbx_description
1 polymer ?
#
loop_
_entity_poly.entity_id
_entity_poly.type
_entity_poly.pdbx_seq_one_letter_code
_entity_poly.pdbx_strand_id
1 'polypeptide(L)'
;MEESLENLRRKISERPLNENFTLRSLFGYLSDLCASADKPIVIMIDEVDSASNNQVFLDFLAQLRAQYIDRDIQPAFQSVILAGVYDIKNLKRKLRPEEDHKYNSPWNIAAEFTVDMSFSKEEIAGMLEEYEADYHTGMNINDMAQWLYNYTSGYPFLVSRLCQLMDERISQEEAYPLLSDVWTKNGFEEAVRMLLSEKNTLFESLFNKLKDYPELNQTIQTILFTGKSIAYNADETSIDIATMFGFVKNQNGKVVIANRIFETRLYNYYLSTVEMQSKDIYDKSLLDKNQFVMNGHLNMDLILERFVVHFHDIYGDRDEKFIEKEGRKYFLLYLRPIINGVGNYYIEAETRDQRRTDVIVDYLGERYIIELNSYHLDKGYMVTFSFNQKKEIGVQQVEVDSKTIIEAVV
;
A
#
# COMPACT_ATOMS: atom_id res chain seq x y z
N MET A 1 -2.08 38.94 -18.50
CA MET A 1 -2.36 38.10 -17.28
C MET A 1 -1.93 38.81 -15.99
N GLU A 2 -0.70 39.34 -15.87
CA GLU A 2 -0.24 40.10 -14.71
C GLU A 2 -1.11 41.35 -14.45
N GLU A 3 -1.37 42.13 -15.49
CA GLU A 3 -2.21 43.32 -15.41
C GLU A 3 -3.67 43.01 -15.02
N SER A 4 -4.20 41.87 -15.45
CA SER A 4 -5.55 41.42 -15.10
C SER A 4 -5.61 40.93 -13.63
N LEU A 5 -4.58 40.28 -13.15
CA LEU A 5 -4.44 39.88 -11.76
C LEU A 5 -4.24 41.06 -10.81
N GLU A 6 -3.48 42.06 -11.24
CA GLU A 6 -3.26 43.29 -10.49
C GLU A 6 -4.54 44.14 -10.39
N ASN A 7 -5.30 44.20 -11.48
CA ASN A 7 -6.63 44.83 -11.49
C ASN A 7 -7.62 44.10 -10.56
N LEU A 8 -7.61 42.77 -10.57
CA LEU A 8 -8.43 41.99 -9.65
C LEU A 8 -8.03 42.23 -8.19
N ARG A 9 -6.73 42.18 -7.89
CA ARG A 9 -6.17 42.47 -6.56
C ARG A 9 -6.55 43.86 -6.09
N ARG A 10 -6.50 44.87 -6.95
CA ARG A 10 -6.90 46.23 -6.65
C ARG A 10 -8.41 46.31 -6.34
N LYS A 11 -9.28 45.75 -7.19
CA LYS A 11 -10.73 45.69 -6.96
C LYS A 11 -11.10 45.02 -5.63
N ILE A 12 -10.36 44.00 -5.20
CA ILE A 12 -10.59 43.33 -3.93
C ILE A 12 -10.09 44.18 -2.74
N SER A 13 -8.93 44.83 -2.89
CA SER A 13 -8.33 45.64 -1.81
C SER A 13 -8.97 47.02 -1.63
N GLU A 14 -9.55 47.61 -2.66
CA GLU A 14 -10.25 48.90 -2.62
C GLU A 14 -11.70 48.79 -2.10
N ARG A 15 -12.11 47.57 -1.73
CA ARG A 15 -13.47 47.31 -1.27
C ARG A 15 -13.73 47.91 0.12
N PRO A 16 -14.90 48.51 0.37
CA PRO A 16 -15.25 49.01 1.70
C PRO A 16 -15.29 47.87 2.73
N LEU A 17 -14.65 48.09 3.90
CA LEU A 17 -14.57 47.09 4.97
C LEU A 17 -15.94 46.65 5.53
N ASN A 18 -17.00 47.38 5.20
CA ASN A 18 -18.36 47.13 5.66
C ASN A 18 -19.24 46.29 4.72
N GLU A 19 -18.73 45.88 3.55
CA GLU A 19 -19.46 44.99 2.66
C GLU A 19 -19.11 43.53 2.93
N ASN A 20 -20.10 42.70 3.17
CA ASN A 20 -19.94 41.27 3.30
C ASN A 20 -19.44 40.67 1.97
N PHE A 21 -18.27 40.04 1.97
CA PHE A 21 -17.76 39.29 0.84
C PHE A 21 -18.56 38.00 0.67
N THR A 22 -19.25 37.87 -0.44
CA THR A 22 -20.07 36.70 -0.75
C THR A 22 -19.44 35.85 -1.85
N LEU A 23 -19.79 34.58 -1.93
CA LEU A 23 -19.40 33.70 -3.05
C LEU A 23 -19.82 34.32 -4.39
N ARG A 24 -20.99 34.93 -4.46
CA ARG A 24 -21.45 35.61 -5.67
C ARG A 24 -20.52 36.75 -6.12
N SER A 25 -20.03 37.53 -5.16
CA SER A 25 -19.03 38.58 -5.44
C SER A 25 -17.73 37.97 -5.95
N LEU A 26 -17.24 36.89 -5.31
CA LEU A 26 -16.04 36.18 -5.74
C LEU A 26 -16.17 35.71 -7.18
N PHE A 27 -17.25 35.03 -7.52
CA PHE A 27 -17.48 34.51 -8.85
C PHE A 27 -17.68 35.60 -9.90
N GLY A 28 -18.21 36.76 -9.54
CA GLY A 28 -18.21 37.95 -10.39
C GLY A 28 -16.80 38.40 -10.77
N TYR A 29 -15.91 38.51 -9.79
CA TYR A 29 -14.50 38.88 -10.04
C TYR A 29 -13.77 37.82 -10.88
N LEU A 30 -14.03 36.55 -10.63
CA LEU A 30 -13.43 35.46 -11.40
C LEU A 30 -13.92 35.46 -12.87
N SER A 31 -15.21 35.79 -13.11
CA SER A 31 -15.75 35.97 -14.45
C SER A 31 -15.12 37.15 -15.17
N ASP A 32 -14.96 38.31 -14.49
CA ASP A 32 -14.25 39.48 -15.01
C ASP A 32 -12.78 39.15 -15.40
N LEU A 33 -12.12 38.33 -14.57
CA LEU A 33 -10.77 37.83 -14.81
C LEU A 33 -10.73 36.98 -16.09
N CYS A 34 -11.67 36.04 -16.24
CA CYS A 34 -11.77 35.19 -17.42
C CYS A 34 -12.07 36.02 -18.68
N ALA A 35 -12.91 37.04 -18.56
CA ALA A 35 -13.22 37.95 -19.68
C ALA A 35 -12.03 38.79 -20.12
N SER A 36 -11.14 39.16 -19.20
CA SER A 36 -9.98 40.03 -19.47
C SER A 36 -8.69 39.28 -19.81
N ALA A 37 -8.71 37.95 -19.69
CA ALA A 37 -7.52 37.13 -19.92
C ALA A 37 -7.28 36.82 -21.40
N ASP A 38 -6.04 36.94 -21.84
CA ASP A 38 -5.61 36.62 -23.21
C ASP A 38 -5.61 35.12 -23.51
N LYS A 39 -5.61 34.29 -22.49
CA LYS A 39 -5.58 32.81 -22.57
C LYS A 39 -6.67 32.21 -21.69
N PRO A 40 -7.16 31.03 -22.07
CA PRO A 40 -8.06 30.28 -21.23
C PRO A 40 -7.48 30.01 -19.82
N ILE A 41 -8.30 30.20 -18.78
CA ILE A 41 -7.91 30.00 -17.37
C ILE A 41 -8.33 28.61 -16.95
N VAL A 42 -7.38 27.86 -16.32
CA VAL A 42 -7.64 26.61 -15.62
C VAL A 42 -7.49 26.87 -14.13
N ILE A 43 -8.49 26.45 -13.34
CA ILE A 43 -8.41 26.48 -11.87
C ILE A 43 -7.94 25.11 -11.40
N MET A 44 -6.94 25.12 -10.52
CA MET A 44 -6.45 23.94 -9.82
C MET A 44 -6.65 24.16 -8.32
N ILE A 45 -7.38 23.25 -7.68
CA ILE A 45 -7.66 23.31 -6.25
C ILE A 45 -7.16 22.00 -5.62
N ASP A 46 -6.20 22.12 -4.73
CA ASP A 46 -5.63 20.99 -4.00
C ASP A 46 -6.29 20.86 -2.63
N GLU A 47 -6.21 19.67 -2.04
CA GLU A 47 -6.77 19.32 -0.73
C GLU A 47 -8.27 19.65 -0.59
N VAL A 48 -9.06 19.43 -1.64
CA VAL A 48 -10.51 19.74 -1.65
C VAL A 48 -11.28 19.09 -0.51
N ASP A 49 -10.83 17.97 -0.01
CA ASP A 49 -11.43 17.21 1.08
C ASP A 49 -11.13 17.79 2.47
N SER A 50 -10.09 18.60 2.63
CA SER A 50 -9.80 19.29 3.89
C SER A 50 -10.89 20.30 4.28
N ALA A 51 -11.54 20.91 3.28
CA ALA A 51 -12.66 21.84 3.44
C ALA A 51 -14.04 21.16 3.40
N SER A 52 -14.09 19.84 3.30
CA SER A 52 -15.34 19.08 3.06
C SER A 52 -16.40 19.24 4.17
N ASN A 53 -16.03 19.63 5.37
CA ASN A 53 -16.96 19.87 6.48
C ASN A 53 -17.60 21.27 6.45
N ASN A 54 -17.28 22.08 5.44
CA ASN A 54 -17.72 23.46 5.36
C ASN A 54 -18.81 23.64 4.30
N GLN A 55 -20.00 24.07 4.70
CA GLN A 55 -21.10 24.33 3.77
C GLN A 55 -20.72 25.38 2.70
N VAL A 56 -19.93 26.40 3.08
CA VAL A 56 -19.45 27.42 2.13
C VAL A 56 -18.62 26.80 1.01
N PHE A 57 -17.83 25.78 1.31
CA PHE A 57 -17.06 25.08 0.28
C PHE A 57 -17.96 24.27 -0.68
N LEU A 58 -18.99 23.62 -0.16
CA LEU A 58 -19.98 22.93 -1.01
C LEU A 58 -20.72 23.92 -1.92
N ASP A 59 -21.08 25.09 -1.39
CA ASP A 59 -21.71 26.15 -2.16
C ASP A 59 -20.74 26.73 -3.20
N PHE A 60 -19.46 26.86 -2.88
CA PHE A 60 -18.41 27.24 -3.81
C PHE A 60 -18.30 26.23 -4.97
N LEU A 61 -18.24 24.94 -4.69
CA LEU A 61 -18.24 23.91 -5.71
C LEU A 61 -19.52 23.95 -6.57
N ALA A 62 -20.70 24.18 -5.98
CA ALA A 62 -21.93 24.33 -6.72
C ALA A 62 -21.91 25.54 -7.67
N GLN A 63 -21.32 26.66 -7.25
CA GLN A 63 -21.12 27.85 -8.10
C GLN A 63 -20.14 27.60 -9.24
N LEU A 64 -19.01 26.89 -9.01
CA LEU A 64 -18.08 26.46 -10.06
C LEU A 64 -18.80 25.67 -11.16
N ARG A 65 -19.67 24.72 -10.73
CA ARG A 65 -20.46 23.94 -11.69
C ARG A 65 -21.43 24.82 -12.48
N ALA A 66 -22.14 25.72 -11.80
CA ALA A 66 -23.09 26.62 -12.47
C ALA A 66 -22.37 27.47 -13.55
N GLN A 67 -21.24 28.08 -13.21
CA GLN A 67 -20.44 28.83 -14.18
C GLN A 67 -19.94 27.98 -15.34
N TYR A 68 -19.52 26.75 -15.10
CA TYR A 68 -19.12 25.85 -16.17
C TYR A 68 -20.29 25.52 -17.13
N ILE A 69 -21.49 25.34 -16.62
CA ILE A 69 -22.69 25.08 -17.44
C ILE A 69 -23.03 26.31 -18.30
N ASP A 70 -22.90 27.50 -17.71
CA ASP A 70 -23.27 28.77 -18.36
C ASP A 70 -22.09 29.39 -19.18
N ARG A 71 -20.97 28.66 -19.38
CA ARG A 71 -19.75 29.16 -20.04
C ARG A 71 -19.95 29.66 -21.46
N ASP A 72 -20.97 29.19 -22.14
CA ASP A 72 -21.32 29.64 -23.49
C ASP A 72 -21.99 31.04 -23.53
N ILE A 73 -22.50 31.47 -22.34
CA ILE A 73 -23.24 32.73 -22.18
C ILE A 73 -22.39 33.73 -21.36
N GLN A 74 -21.61 33.27 -20.42
CA GLN A 74 -20.79 34.11 -19.54
C GLN A 74 -19.33 33.65 -19.57
N PRO A 75 -18.36 34.58 -19.49
CA PRO A 75 -16.95 34.22 -19.37
C PRO A 75 -16.71 33.35 -18.13
N ALA A 76 -16.14 32.18 -18.34
CA ALA A 76 -15.86 31.20 -17.31
C ALA A 76 -14.52 30.48 -17.53
N PHE A 77 -14.15 29.65 -16.60
CA PHE A 77 -12.94 28.84 -16.69
C PHE A 77 -13.00 27.82 -17.84
N GLN A 78 -11.87 27.57 -18.47
CA GLN A 78 -11.72 26.49 -19.44
C GLN A 78 -11.96 25.13 -18.80
N SER A 79 -11.36 24.90 -17.64
CA SER A 79 -11.56 23.70 -16.81
C SER A 79 -11.23 23.96 -15.35
N VAL A 80 -11.68 23.05 -14.49
CA VAL A 80 -11.36 23.02 -13.06
C VAL A 80 -10.79 21.66 -12.75
N ILE A 81 -9.61 21.60 -12.15
CA ILE A 81 -8.95 20.39 -11.69
C ILE A 81 -9.05 20.40 -10.16
N LEU A 82 -9.65 19.37 -9.61
CA LEU A 82 -9.80 19.19 -8.17
C LEU A 82 -8.96 17.99 -7.73
N ALA A 83 -8.04 18.22 -6.81
CA ALA A 83 -7.23 17.18 -6.22
C ALA A 83 -7.60 16.99 -4.74
N GLY A 84 -7.68 15.74 -4.31
CA GLY A 84 -8.04 15.35 -2.94
C GLY A 84 -8.13 13.84 -2.82
N VAL A 85 -8.26 13.35 -1.61
CA VAL A 85 -8.33 11.91 -1.32
C VAL A 85 -9.71 11.33 -1.62
N TYR A 86 -10.78 12.11 -1.38
CA TYR A 86 -12.15 11.63 -1.59
C TYR A 86 -12.69 12.05 -2.94
N ASP A 87 -13.34 11.11 -3.64
CA ASP A 87 -14.17 11.47 -4.79
C ASP A 87 -15.23 12.49 -4.33
N ILE A 88 -15.36 13.58 -5.09
CA ILE A 88 -16.34 14.63 -4.84
C ILE A 88 -17.77 14.08 -4.78
N LYS A 89 -18.05 13.00 -5.51
CA LYS A 89 -19.32 12.27 -5.42
C LYS A 89 -19.59 11.75 -4.01
N ASN A 90 -18.54 11.40 -3.26
CA ASN A 90 -18.61 10.84 -1.91
C ASN A 90 -18.48 11.89 -0.79
N LEU A 91 -18.06 13.12 -1.10
CA LEU A 91 -17.94 14.21 -0.14
C LEU A 91 -19.25 14.50 0.61
N LYS A 92 -20.40 14.44 -0.06
CA LYS A 92 -21.71 14.63 0.56
C LYS A 92 -22.13 13.50 1.50
N ARG A 93 -21.76 12.25 1.21
CA ARG A 93 -22.06 11.09 2.07
C ARG A 93 -21.45 11.25 3.46
N LYS A 94 -20.24 11.81 3.52
CA LYS A 94 -19.54 12.06 4.79
C LYS A 94 -20.20 13.17 5.62
N LEU A 95 -20.80 14.17 4.96
CA LEU A 95 -21.39 15.34 5.62
C LEU A 95 -22.80 15.11 6.14
N ARG A 96 -23.58 14.26 5.46
CA ARG A 96 -25.01 14.04 5.76
C ARG A 96 -25.42 12.60 5.50
N PRO A 97 -25.07 11.67 6.38
CA PRO A 97 -25.38 10.23 6.20
C PRO A 97 -26.88 9.94 6.10
N GLU A 98 -27.73 10.77 6.74
CA GLU A 98 -29.19 10.56 6.81
C GLU A 98 -29.98 11.09 5.59
N GLU A 99 -29.36 11.92 4.74
CA GLU A 99 -30.00 12.50 3.55
C GLU A 99 -29.71 11.72 2.24
N ASP A 100 -29.14 10.56 2.31
CA ASP A 100 -28.55 9.79 1.20
C ASP A 100 -29.51 9.41 0.05
N HIS A 101 -30.79 9.61 0.19
CA HIS A 101 -31.79 9.11 -0.79
C HIS A 101 -32.37 10.16 -1.74
N LYS A 102 -31.97 11.42 -1.69
CA LYS A 102 -32.72 12.47 -2.41
C LYS A 102 -31.95 13.34 -3.40
N TYR A 103 -30.63 13.29 -3.51
CA TYR A 103 -29.95 14.21 -4.42
C TYR A 103 -28.82 13.55 -5.22
N ASN A 104 -28.93 13.60 -6.54
CA ASN A 104 -27.83 13.37 -7.47
C ASN A 104 -26.67 14.29 -7.10
N SER A 105 -25.45 13.73 -7.05
CA SER A 105 -24.24 14.52 -6.86
C SER A 105 -24.22 15.70 -7.86
N PRO A 106 -23.96 16.94 -7.43
CA PRO A 106 -23.85 18.05 -8.37
C PRO A 106 -22.68 17.87 -9.36
N TRP A 107 -21.85 16.85 -9.18
CA TRP A 107 -20.61 16.60 -9.93
C TRP A 107 -20.68 15.39 -10.87
N ASN A 108 -21.88 14.99 -11.29
CA ASN A 108 -22.06 13.98 -12.34
C ASN A 108 -21.50 14.42 -13.72
N ILE A 109 -21.04 15.67 -13.86
CA ILE A 109 -20.38 16.22 -15.04
C ILE A 109 -18.84 16.14 -14.96
N ALA A 110 -18.27 15.74 -13.82
CA ALA A 110 -16.84 15.60 -13.68
C ALA A 110 -16.33 14.46 -14.58
N ALA A 111 -15.33 14.76 -15.39
CA ALA A 111 -14.59 13.74 -16.13
C ALA A 111 -13.73 12.92 -15.15
N GLU A 112 -13.64 11.63 -15.38
CA GLU A 112 -12.72 10.79 -14.62
C GLU A 112 -11.27 11.10 -15.01
N PHE A 113 -10.41 11.22 -14.00
CA PHE A 113 -8.99 11.33 -14.20
C PHE A 113 -8.40 9.92 -14.25
N THR A 114 -8.13 9.45 -15.47
CA THR A 114 -7.71 8.06 -15.72
C THR A 114 -6.20 7.86 -15.81
N VAL A 115 -5.42 8.90 -15.51
CA VAL A 115 -3.95 8.83 -15.55
C VAL A 115 -3.47 8.04 -14.32
N ASP A 116 -2.73 6.95 -14.56
CA ASP A 116 -2.01 6.26 -13.49
C ASP A 116 -0.85 7.13 -13.03
N MET A 117 -0.84 7.48 -11.75
CA MET A 117 0.20 8.30 -11.13
C MET A 117 1.33 7.46 -10.54
N SER A 118 1.26 6.14 -10.66
CA SER A 118 2.35 5.24 -10.25
C SER A 118 3.46 5.25 -11.29
N PHE A 119 4.70 5.24 -10.85
CA PHE A 119 5.85 5.11 -11.75
C PHE A 119 5.93 3.71 -12.35
N SER A 120 6.14 3.62 -13.64
CA SER A 120 6.61 2.40 -14.30
C SER A 120 8.06 2.10 -13.89
N LYS A 121 8.52 0.89 -14.18
CA LYS A 121 9.93 0.52 -13.98
C LYS A 121 10.86 1.41 -14.80
N GLU A 122 10.46 1.74 -16.02
CA GLU A 122 11.21 2.58 -16.97
C GLU A 122 11.33 4.01 -16.47
N GLU A 123 10.27 4.57 -15.88
CA GLU A 123 10.31 5.91 -15.29
C GLU A 123 11.19 5.95 -14.03
N ILE A 124 11.15 4.90 -13.19
CA ILE A 124 12.09 4.76 -12.06
C ILE A 124 13.53 4.69 -12.58
N ALA A 125 13.79 3.90 -13.64
CA ALA A 125 15.12 3.83 -14.24
C ALA A 125 15.59 5.19 -14.75
N GLY A 126 14.73 5.97 -15.43
CA GLY A 126 15.04 7.32 -15.88
C GLY A 126 15.43 8.27 -14.72
N MET A 127 14.69 8.23 -13.60
CA MET A 127 15.06 8.97 -12.38
C MET A 127 16.45 8.57 -11.85
N LEU A 128 16.73 7.27 -11.83
CA LEU A 128 18.03 6.76 -11.35
C LEU A 128 19.17 7.10 -12.32
N GLU A 129 18.93 7.18 -13.62
CA GLU A 129 19.92 7.64 -14.61
C GLU A 129 20.35 9.08 -14.35
N GLU A 130 19.41 9.98 -14.05
CA GLU A 130 19.72 11.36 -13.67
C GLU A 130 20.56 11.42 -12.39
N TYR A 131 20.16 10.66 -11.37
CA TYR A 131 20.93 10.59 -10.12
C TYR A 131 22.34 10.01 -10.33
N GLU A 132 22.47 8.93 -11.12
CA GLU A 132 23.76 8.30 -11.41
C GLU A 132 24.71 9.25 -12.18
N ALA A 133 24.16 10.09 -13.07
CA ALA A 133 24.94 11.09 -13.80
C ALA A 133 25.60 12.13 -12.88
N ASP A 134 24.94 12.47 -11.77
CA ASP A 134 25.41 13.46 -10.81
C ASP A 134 26.34 12.85 -9.73
N TYR A 135 26.02 11.66 -9.23
CA TYR A 135 26.65 11.09 -8.04
C TYR A 135 27.62 9.92 -8.32
N HIS A 136 27.59 9.32 -9.53
CA HIS A 136 28.51 8.26 -9.97
C HIS A 136 28.60 7.09 -8.98
N THR A 137 27.48 6.56 -8.57
CA THR A 137 27.40 5.49 -7.56
C THR A 137 27.89 4.15 -8.08
N GLY A 138 27.86 3.92 -9.39
CA GLY A 138 28.15 2.63 -10.02
C GLY A 138 27.01 1.62 -9.90
N MET A 139 25.80 2.05 -9.56
CA MET A 139 24.63 1.14 -9.43
C MET A 139 24.27 0.48 -10.75
N ASN A 140 23.74 -0.73 -10.68
CA ASN A 140 23.00 -1.30 -11.81
C ASN A 140 21.60 -0.71 -11.82
N ILE A 141 21.34 0.28 -12.66
CA ILE A 141 20.09 1.04 -12.74
C ILE A 141 18.89 0.12 -13.00
N ASN A 142 19.02 -0.84 -13.91
CA ASN A 142 17.93 -1.75 -14.25
C ASN A 142 17.53 -2.67 -13.08
N ASP A 143 18.49 -3.19 -12.34
CA ASP A 143 18.25 -4.03 -11.17
C ASP A 143 17.66 -3.20 -10.04
N MET A 144 18.19 -2.01 -9.76
CA MET A 144 17.68 -1.10 -8.75
C MET A 144 16.25 -0.66 -9.05
N ALA A 145 15.96 -0.26 -10.28
CA ALA A 145 14.61 0.09 -10.71
C ALA A 145 13.64 -1.10 -10.57
N GLN A 146 14.10 -2.32 -10.87
CA GLN A 146 13.30 -3.53 -10.70
C GLN A 146 13.00 -3.82 -9.23
N TRP A 147 13.97 -3.68 -8.33
CA TRP A 147 13.75 -3.88 -6.89
C TRP A 147 12.79 -2.84 -6.31
N LEU A 148 13.01 -1.56 -6.63
CA LEU A 148 12.10 -0.47 -6.23
C LEU A 148 10.68 -0.75 -6.71
N TYR A 149 10.50 -1.08 -8.00
CA TYR A 149 9.18 -1.38 -8.55
C TYR A 149 8.52 -2.59 -7.90
N ASN A 150 9.25 -3.66 -7.68
CA ASN A 150 8.73 -4.90 -7.06
C ASN A 150 8.19 -4.66 -5.64
N TYR A 151 8.81 -3.76 -4.87
CA TYR A 151 8.38 -3.48 -3.50
C TYR A 151 7.31 -2.41 -3.40
N THR A 152 7.35 -1.42 -4.28
CA THR A 152 6.49 -0.23 -4.21
C THR A 152 5.35 -0.24 -5.22
N SER A 153 5.37 -1.11 -6.23
CA SER A 153 4.51 -1.04 -7.41
C SER A 153 4.48 0.36 -8.04
N GLY A 154 5.62 1.07 -7.99
CA GLY A 154 5.74 2.42 -8.51
C GLY A 154 5.08 3.52 -7.67
N TYR A 155 4.62 3.24 -6.44
CA TYR A 155 4.00 4.26 -5.58
C TYR A 155 4.99 5.39 -5.30
N PRO A 156 4.74 6.65 -5.76
CA PRO A 156 5.77 7.70 -5.83
C PRO A 156 6.44 7.99 -4.50
N PHE A 157 5.65 8.14 -3.43
CA PHE A 157 6.21 8.40 -2.09
C PHE A 157 7.15 7.28 -1.63
N LEU A 158 6.77 6.00 -1.85
CA LEU A 158 7.58 4.86 -1.42
C LEU A 158 8.88 4.75 -2.22
N VAL A 159 8.83 4.99 -3.53
CA VAL A 159 10.03 5.03 -4.40
C VAL A 159 10.98 6.12 -3.91
N SER A 160 10.49 7.35 -3.79
CA SER A 160 11.28 8.49 -3.33
C SER A 160 11.86 8.25 -1.92
N ARG A 161 11.03 7.71 -0.98
CA ARG A 161 11.48 7.50 0.40
C ARG A 161 12.55 6.43 0.51
N LEU A 162 12.45 5.34 -0.25
CA LEU A 162 13.51 4.31 -0.28
C LEU A 162 14.83 4.88 -0.82
N CYS A 163 14.79 5.62 -1.94
CA CYS A 163 15.98 6.29 -2.47
C CYS A 163 16.57 7.28 -1.45
N GLN A 164 15.73 8.08 -0.79
CA GLN A 164 16.18 9.01 0.26
C GLN A 164 16.81 8.30 1.44
N LEU A 165 16.27 7.17 1.90
CA LEU A 165 16.87 6.39 2.99
C LEU A 165 18.25 5.85 2.60
N MET A 166 18.41 5.39 1.37
CA MET A 166 19.70 4.94 0.85
C MET A 166 20.70 6.10 0.81
N ASP A 167 20.32 7.23 0.26
CA ASP A 167 21.19 8.38 0.06
C ASP A 167 21.56 9.08 1.38
N GLU A 168 20.58 9.34 2.28
CA GLU A 168 20.79 10.19 3.45
C GLU A 168 21.08 9.42 4.75
N ARG A 169 20.68 8.15 4.85
CA ARG A 169 20.77 7.38 6.10
C ARG A 169 21.78 6.26 6.00
N ILE A 170 21.62 5.36 5.06
CA ILE A 170 22.50 4.18 4.93
C ILE A 170 23.91 4.61 4.52
N SER A 171 24.04 5.66 3.71
CA SER A 171 25.34 6.24 3.35
C SER A 171 26.16 6.77 4.54
N GLN A 172 25.54 6.93 5.71
CA GLN A 172 26.21 7.37 6.94
C GLN A 172 26.57 6.21 7.89
N GLU A 173 26.17 4.99 7.55
CA GLU A 173 26.44 3.82 8.38
C GLU A 173 27.85 3.27 8.11
N GLU A 174 28.57 2.86 9.16
CA GLU A 174 29.92 2.30 9.06
C GLU A 174 29.99 1.04 8.16
N ALA A 175 28.89 0.33 8.03
CA ALA A 175 28.76 -0.85 7.17
C ALA A 175 28.80 -0.53 5.67
N TYR A 176 28.57 0.73 5.28
CA TYR A 176 28.51 1.20 3.89
C TYR A 176 29.47 2.37 3.66
N PRO A 177 30.79 2.13 3.70
CA PRO A 177 31.80 3.20 3.66
C PRO A 177 31.87 3.95 2.32
N LEU A 178 31.38 3.34 1.24
CA LEU A 178 31.33 3.95 -0.09
C LEU A 178 29.88 4.08 -0.57
N LEU A 179 29.60 5.12 -1.32
CA LEU A 179 28.27 5.31 -1.92
C LEU A 179 27.90 4.14 -2.86
N SER A 180 28.87 3.53 -3.50
CA SER A 180 28.68 2.31 -4.31
C SER A 180 28.23 1.09 -3.51
N ASP A 181 28.53 1.02 -2.21
CA ASP A 181 28.09 -0.08 -1.36
C ASP A 181 26.61 0.06 -1.01
N VAL A 182 26.16 1.33 -0.88
CA VAL A 182 24.75 1.67 -0.57
C VAL A 182 23.82 1.27 -1.71
N TRP A 183 24.19 1.62 -2.96
CA TRP A 183 23.35 1.40 -4.15
C TRP A 183 23.49 -0.02 -4.70
N THR A 184 23.45 -0.98 -3.77
CA THR A 184 23.47 -2.43 -4.01
C THR A 184 22.17 -3.06 -3.50
N LYS A 185 21.99 -4.35 -3.75
CA LYS A 185 20.88 -5.12 -3.20
C LYS A 185 20.82 -5.06 -1.67
N ASN A 186 21.99 -5.16 -1.01
CA ASN A 186 22.05 -5.13 0.45
C ASN A 186 21.63 -3.77 1.02
N GLY A 187 22.10 -2.67 0.44
CA GLY A 187 21.67 -1.32 0.85
C GLY A 187 20.18 -1.08 0.60
N PHE A 188 19.64 -1.58 -0.52
CA PHE A 188 18.21 -1.52 -0.80
C PHE A 188 17.38 -2.32 0.25
N GLU A 189 17.79 -3.54 0.59
CA GLU A 189 17.12 -4.36 1.61
C GLU A 189 17.17 -3.69 2.99
N GLU A 190 18.26 -3.00 3.31
CA GLU A 190 18.39 -2.18 4.51
C GLU A 190 17.41 -1.00 4.50
N ALA A 191 17.31 -0.28 3.39
CA ALA A 191 16.35 0.82 3.22
C ALA A 191 14.90 0.33 3.41
N VAL A 192 14.56 -0.84 2.87
CA VAL A 192 13.24 -1.46 3.08
C VAL A 192 13.01 -1.74 4.57
N ARG A 193 14.00 -2.31 5.27
CA ARG A 193 13.90 -2.59 6.71
C ARG A 193 13.71 -1.32 7.54
N MET A 194 14.46 -0.26 7.22
CA MET A 194 14.30 1.05 7.86
C MET A 194 12.90 1.61 7.62
N LEU A 195 12.42 1.63 6.37
CA LEU A 195 11.09 2.11 6.01
C LEU A 195 9.98 1.35 6.73
N LEU A 196 10.09 0.02 6.81
CA LEU A 196 9.13 -0.82 7.53
C LEU A 196 9.10 -0.56 9.04
N SER A 197 10.13 0.05 9.61
CA SER A 197 10.22 0.43 11.04
C SER A 197 9.81 1.87 11.30
N GLU A 198 9.70 2.70 10.27
CA GLU A 198 9.40 4.13 10.40
C GLU A 198 7.97 4.39 10.88
N LYS A 199 7.83 5.49 11.63
CA LYS A 199 6.57 6.20 11.80
C LYS A 199 6.53 7.34 10.79
N ASN A 200 5.64 7.28 9.82
CA ASN A 200 5.42 8.36 8.87
C ASN A 200 3.92 8.57 8.64
N THR A 201 3.57 9.72 8.08
CA THR A 201 2.19 10.13 7.87
C THR A 201 1.41 9.20 6.95
N LEU A 202 2.07 8.56 5.98
CA LEU A 202 1.44 7.58 5.08
C LEU A 202 0.94 6.36 5.86
N PHE A 203 1.80 5.75 6.71
CA PHE A 203 1.41 4.60 7.51
C PHE A 203 0.43 4.94 8.63
N GLU A 204 0.57 6.14 9.25
CA GLU A 204 -0.41 6.62 10.23
C GLU A 204 -1.78 6.78 9.59
N SER A 205 -1.85 7.36 8.40
CA SER A 205 -3.09 7.47 7.63
C SER A 205 -3.69 6.10 7.32
N LEU A 206 -2.86 5.14 6.85
CA LEU A 206 -3.27 3.76 6.59
C LEU A 206 -3.96 3.14 7.82
N PHE A 207 -3.30 3.16 8.98
CA PHE A 207 -3.83 2.53 10.19
C PHE A 207 -5.04 3.25 10.77
N ASN A 208 -5.11 4.57 10.66
CA ASN A 208 -6.28 5.33 11.08
C ASN A 208 -7.50 4.96 10.22
N LYS A 209 -7.34 4.81 8.90
CA LYS A 209 -8.43 4.36 8.02
C LYS A 209 -8.93 2.96 8.37
N LEU A 210 -8.05 2.03 8.72
CA LEU A 210 -8.47 0.69 9.16
C LEU A 210 -9.28 0.73 10.46
N LYS A 211 -9.01 1.71 11.34
CA LYS A 211 -9.81 1.92 12.58
C LYS A 211 -11.14 2.60 12.28
N ASP A 212 -11.15 3.58 11.38
CA ASP A 212 -12.33 4.36 11.03
C ASP A 212 -13.35 3.56 10.22
N TYR A 213 -12.89 2.53 9.47
CA TYR A 213 -13.72 1.71 8.57
C TYR A 213 -13.59 0.21 8.91
N PRO A 214 -14.44 -0.34 9.81
CA PRO A 214 -14.38 -1.75 10.22
C PRO A 214 -14.53 -2.74 9.05
N GLU A 215 -15.37 -2.43 8.05
CA GLU A 215 -15.58 -3.27 6.87
C GLU A 215 -14.31 -3.35 6.01
N LEU A 216 -13.62 -2.22 5.81
CA LEU A 216 -12.32 -2.18 5.16
C LEU A 216 -11.31 -3.05 5.92
N ASN A 217 -11.25 -2.90 7.24
CA ASN A 217 -10.34 -3.70 8.08
C ASN A 217 -10.60 -5.21 7.93
N GLN A 218 -11.87 -5.63 7.89
CA GLN A 218 -12.24 -7.04 7.68
C GLN A 218 -11.85 -7.52 6.28
N THR A 219 -12.04 -6.72 5.25
CA THR A 219 -11.66 -7.04 3.87
C THR A 219 -10.15 -7.22 3.75
N ILE A 220 -9.36 -6.31 4.30
CA ILE A 220 -7.90 -6.41 4.32
C ILE A 220 -7.43 -7.67 5.07
N GLN A 221 -7.99 -7.96 6.24
CA GLN A 221 -7.65 -9.19 6.97
C GLN A 221 -8.01 -10.45 6.18
N THR A 222 -9.13 -10.44 5.47
CA THR A 222 -9.53 -11.56 4.61
C THR A 222 -8.51 -11.79 3.50
N ILE A 223 -8.09 -10.74 2.81
CA ILE A 223 -7.07 -10.84 1.75
C ILE A 223 -5.76 -11.41 2.32
N LEU A 224 -5.29 -10.84 3.44
CA LEU A 224 -3.99 -11.19 4.01
C LEU A 224 -3.94 -12.61 4.59
N PHE A 225 -4.96 -13.03 5.32
CA PHE A 225 -4.87 -14.24 6.15
C PHE A 225 -5.65 -15.45 5.63
N THR A 226 -6.67 -15.25 4.78
CA THR A 226 -7.46 -16.39 4.32
C THR A 226 -7.00 -16.93 2.96
N GLY A 227 -6.20 -16.18 2.20
CA GLY A 227 -5.83 -16.54 0.83
C GLY A 227 -7.00 -16.62 -0.14
N LYS A 228 -8.20 -16.20 0.27
CA LYS A 228 -9.37 -16.16 -0.61
C LYS A 228 -9.24 -15.01 -1.61
N SER A 229 -9.37 -15.35 -2.87
CA SER A 229 -9.47 -14.34 -3.92
C SER A 229 -10.80 -13.62 -3.79
N ILE A 230 -10.76 -12.30 -3.62
CA ILE A 230 -11.93 -11.43 -3.64
C ILE A 230 -12.05 -10.85 -5.05
N ALA A 231 -13.20 -11.05 -5.70
CA ALA A 231 -13.46 -10.42 -6.99
C ALA A 231 -13.53 -8.88 -6.83
N TYR A 232 -12.88 -8.17 -7.74
CA TYR A 232 -12.94 -6.71 -7.73
C TYR A 232 -14.32 -6.22 -8.17
N ASN A 233 -14.98 -5.48 -7.30
CA ASN A 233 -16.24 -4.79 -7.60
C ASN A 233 -16.16 -3.36 -7.05
N ALA A 234 -16.14 -2.37 -7.93
CA ALA A 234 -16.05 -0.95 -7.55
C ALA A 234 -17.31 -0.45 -6.83
N ASP A 235 -18.45 -1.15 -6.93
CA ASP A 235 -19.69 -0.77 -6.23
C ASP A 235 -19.73 -1.29 -4.79
N GLU A 236 -18.79 -2.15 -4.41
CA GLU A 236 -18.70 -2.67 -3.04
C GLU A 236 -17.93 -1.68 -2.18
N THR A 237 -18.56 -1.20 -1.11
CA THR A 237 -18.10 -0.05 -0.32
C THR A 237 -16.71 -0.23 0.26
N SER A 238 -16.37 -1.42 0.78
CA SER A 238 -15.05 -1.65 1.37
C SER A 238 -13.96 -1.71 0.32
N ILE A 239 -14.26 -2.21 -0.88
CA ILE A 239 -13.31 -2.26 -2.01
C ILE A 239 -13.11 -0.85 -2.59
N ASP A 240 -14.20 -0.08 -2.76
CA ASP A 240 -14.14 1.31 -3.21
C ASP A 240 -13.27 2.16 -2.26
N ILE A 241 -13.53 2.08 -0.96
CA ILE A 241 -12.74 2.78 0.07
C ILE A 241 -11.28 2.32 0.04
N ALA A 242 -11.02 1.01 -0.04
CA ALA A 242 -9.67 0.46 -0.07
C ALA A 242 -8.88 0.92 -1.30
N THR A 243 -9.55 0.98 -2.46
CA THR A 243 -8.97 1.43 -3.73
C THR A 243 -8.73 2.94 -3.70
N MET A 244 -9.69 3.71 -3.21
CA MET A 244 -9.59 5.17 -3.08
C MET A 244 -8.41 5.60 -2.20
N PHE A 245 -8.13 4.86 -1.11
CA PHE A 245 -6.96 5.12 -0.27
C PHE A 245 -5.67 4.48 -0.77
N GLY A 246 -5.70 3.78 -1.90
CA GLY A 246 -4.53 3.13 -2.47
C GLY A 246 -4.02 1.91 -1.68
N PHE A 247 -4.85 1.27 -0.84
CA PHE A 247 -4.46 0.07 -0.07
C PHE A 247 -4.52 -1.18 -0.91
N VAL A 248 -5.47 -1.22 -1.84
CA VAL A 248 -5.66 -2.32 -2.77
C VAL A 248 -5.71 -1.80 -4.20
N LYS A 249 -5.47 -2.71 -5.12
CA LYS A 249 -5.62 -2.46 -6.56
C LYS A 249 -6.38 -3.61 -7.22
N ASN A 250 -6.93 -3.32 -8.39
CA ASN A 250 -7.49 -4.35 -9.26
C ASN A 250 -6.36 -5.01 -10.03
N GLN A 251 -6.18 -6.29 -9.83
CA GLN A 251 -5.26 -7.10 -10.62
C GLN A 251 -6.03 -8.24 -11.27
N ASN A 252 -6.22 -8.16 -12.57
CA ASN A 252 -6.95 -9.18 -13.36
C ASN A 252 -8.35 -9.53 -12.81
N GLY A 253 -9.11 -8.51 -12.35
CA GLY A 253 -10.44 -8.70 -11.79
C GLY A 253 -10.46 -9.15 -10.33
N LYS A 254 -9.31 -9.15 -9.65
CA LYS A 254 -9.18 -9.51 -8.23
C LYS A 254 -8.67 -8.33 -7.41
N VAL A 255 -9.08 -8.30 -6.15
CA VAL A 255 -8.56 -7.34 -5.17
C VAL A 255 -7.27 -7.88 -4.59
N VAL A 256 -6.19 -7.12 -4.73
CA VAL A 256 -4.88 -7.42 -4.13
C VAL A 256 -4.35 -6.22 -3.36
N ILE A 257 -3.49 -6.44 -2.37
CA ILE A 257 -2.81 -5.33 -1.70
C ILE A 257 -1.95 -4.56 -2.71
N ALA A 258 -1.96 -3.24 -2.66
CA ALA A 258 -1.40 -2.39 -3.70
C ALA A 258 0.09 -2.61 -3.94
N ASN A 259 0.87 -2.87 -2.88
CA ASN A 259 2.31 -3.10 -2.96
C ASN A 259 2.84 -3.90 -1.75
N ARG A 260 4.06 -4.43 -1.86
CA ARG A 260 4.69 -5.25 -0.82
C ARG A 260 5.00 -4.50 0.47
N ILE A 261 5.30 -3.22 0.39
CA ILE A 261 5.55 -2.39 1.60
C ILE A 261 4.28 -2.31 2.44
N PHE A 262 3.14 -2.01 1.84
CA PHE A 262 1.85 -2.00 2.55
C PHE A 262 1.50 -3.37 3.09
N GLU A 263 1.68 -4.41 2.29
CA GLU A 263 1.40 -5.79 2.70
C GLU A 263 2.21 -6.16 3.95
N THR A 264 3.52 -5.98 3.92
CA THR A 264 4.40 -6.28 5.06
C THR A 264 4.05 -5.43 6.29
N ARG A 265 3.74 -4.14 6.09
CA ARG A 265 3.33 -3.23 7.17
C ARG A 265 2.02 -3.68 7.83
N LEU A 266 1.06 -4.11 7.02
CA LEU A 266 -0.23 -4.63 7.48
C LEU A 266 -0.06 -5.94 8.25
N TYR A 267 0.75 -6.89 7.75
CA TYR A 267 1.10 -8.09 8.51
C TYR A 267 1.73 -7.74 9.85
N ASN A 268 2.72 -6.86 9.87
CA ASN A 268 3.38 -6.43 11.11
C ASN A 268 2.40 -5.78 12.08
N TYR A 269 1.46 -4.98 11.58
CA TYR A 269 0.41 -4.37 12.40
C TYR A 269 -0.48 -5.42 13.05
N TYR A 270 -1.08 -6.30 12.26
CA TYR A 270 -2.01 -7.31 12.78
C TYR A 270 -1.33 -8.34 13.70
N LEU A 271 -0.13 -8.79 13.35
CA LEU A 271 0.61 -9.77 14.17
C LEU A 271 1.22 -9.15 15.43
N SER A 272 1.34 -7.82 15.53
CA SER A 272 1.84 -7.15 16.72
C SER A 272 0.77 -6.79 17.74
N THR A 273 -0.51 -7.03 17.46
CA THR A 273 -1.56 -6.76 18.43
C THR A 273 -1.37 -7.65 19.66
N VAL A 274 -1.66 -7.09 20.84
CA VAL A 274 -1.55 -7.83 22.11
C VAL A 274 -2.36 -9.14 22.09
N GLU A 275 -3.51 -9.13 21.43
CA GLU A 275 -4.36 -10.30 21.26
C GLU A 275 -3.66 -11.42 20.48
N MET A 276 -2.86 -11.07 19.46
CA MET A 276 -2.12 -12.04 18.66
C MET A 276 -0.87 -12.54 19.36
N GLN A 277 -0.15 -11.65 20.05
CA GLN A 277 1.06 -12.01 20.79
C GLN A 277 0.78 -12.90 22.00
N SER A 278 -0.41 -12.81 22.56
CA SER A 278 -0.84 -13.68 23.67
C SER A 278 -1.26 -15.10 23.24
N LYS A 279 -1.08 -15.46 21.96
CA LYS A 279 -1.35 -16.83 21.51
C LYS A 279 -0.22 -17.77 21.92
N ASP A 280 -0.59 -18.95 22.39
CA ASP A 280 0.36 -19.99 22.85
C ASP A 280 1.41 -20.32 21.78
N ILE A 281 1.04 -20.28 20.50
CA ILE A 281 1.95 -20.57 19.38
C ILE A 281 3.10 -19.54 19.29
N TYR A 282 2.84 -18.27 19.60
CA TYR A 282 3.85 -17.23 19.64
C TYR A 282 4.85 -17.45 20.77
N ASP A 283 4.33 -17.80 21.96
CA ASP A 283 5.14 -18.04 23.14
C ASP A 283 6.04 -19.28 22.97
N LYS A 284 5.53 -20.34 22.34
CA LYS A 284 6.32 -21.52 21.98
C LYS A 284 7.47 -21.19 21.06
N SER A 285 7.22 -20.41 20.01
CA SER A 285 8.27 -19.96 19.09
C SER A 285 9.35 -19.12 19.78
N LEU A 286 8.97 -18.26 20.72
CA LEU A 286 9.90 -17.42 21.46
C LEU A 286 10.83 -18.25 22.37
N LEU A 287 10.31 -19.31 22.99
CA LEU A 287 11.09 -20.23 23.83
C LEU A 287 12.16 -20.99 23.00
N ASP A 288 11.81 -21.39 21.80
CA ASP A 288 12.66 -22.22 20.95
C ASP A 288 13.58 -21.40 20.01
N LYS A 289 13.46 -20.06 20.00
CA LYS A 289 14.16 -19.16 19.07
C LYS A 289 15.65 -19.46 18.91
N ASN A 290 16.35 -19.70 20.01
CA ASN A 290 17.81 -19.91 19.99
C ASN A 290 18.24 -21.21 19.29
N GLN A 291 17.32 -22.17 19.09
CA GLN A 291 17.59 -23.43 18.40
C GLN A 291 17.46 -23.30 16.88
N PHE A 292 16.74 -22.26 16.43
CA PHE A 292 16.40 -22.06 15.02
C PHE A 292 17.46 -21.34 14.21
N VAL A 293 18.46 -20.72 14.88
CA VAL A 293 19.54 -20.01 14.21
C VAL A 293 20.85 -20.72 14.52
N MET A 294 21.49 -21.28 13.48
CA MET A 294 22.76 -21.97 13.58
C MET A 294 23.79 -21.25 12.68
N ASN A 295 24.86 -20.73 13.30
CA ASN A 295 25.94 -20.03 12.58
C ASN A 295 25.46 -18.87 11.69
N GLY A 296 24.40 -18.17 12.08
CA GLY A 296 23.81 -17.08 11.32
C GLY A 296 22.80 -17.51 10.25
N HIS A 297 22.53 -18.80 10.09
CA HIS A 297 21.57 -19.35 9.13
C HIS A 297 20.30 -19.85 9.84
N LEU A 298 19.14 -19.72 9.18
CA LEU A 298 17.89 -20.31 9.68
C LEU A 298 17.91 -21.82 9.41
N ASN A 299 17.68 -22.61 10.49
CA ASN A 299 17.36 -24.02 10.34
C ASN A 299 15.86 -24.19 10.04
N MET A 300 15.50 -23.99 8.76
CA MET A 300 14.10 -24.01 8.35
C MET A 300 13.45 -25.38 8.57
N ASP A 301 14.20 -26.47 8.41
CA ASP A 301 13.70 -27.83 8.67
C ASP A 301 13.21 -27.97 10.12
N LEU A 302 14.04 -27.53 11.10
CA LEU A 302 13.70 -27.56 12.51
C LEU A 302 12.53 -26.59 12.85
N ILE A 303 12.48 -25.43 12.19
CA ILE A 303 11.37 -24.48 12.36
C ILE A 303 10.06 -25.13 11.96
N LEU A 304 10.03 -25.82 10.81
CA LEU A 304 8.83 -26.51 10.33
C LEU A 304 8.45 -27.68 11.22
N GLU A 305 9.40 -28.50 11.64
CA GLU A 305 9.15 -29.61 12.57
C GLU A 305 8.51 -29.14 13.88
N ARG A 306 9.07 -28.10 14.48
CA ARG A 306 8.57 -27.54 15.73
C ARG A 306 7.23 -26.86 15.56
N PHE A 307 7.02 -26.16 14.45
CA PHE A 307 5.74 -25.55 14.13
C PHE A 307 4.62 -26.61 14.06
N VAL A 308 4.84 -27.72 13.34
CA VAL A 308 3.87 -28.81 13.22
C VAL A 308 3.48 -29.35 14.60
N VAL A 309 4.50 -29.66 15.43
CA VAL A 309 4.26 -30.18 16.79
C VAL A 309 3.47 -29.18 17.62
N HIS A 310 3.92 -27.93 17.71
CA HIS A 310 3.25 -26.92 18.53
C HIS A 310 1.86 -26.57 18.04
N PHE A 311 1.68 -26.50 16.71
CA PHE A 311 0.37 -26.21 16.13
C PHE A 311 -0.63 -27.34 16.42
N HIS A 312 -0.19 -28.59 16.28
CA HIS A 312 -1.03 -29.75 16.58
C HIS A 312 -1.35 -29.84 18.08
N ASP A 313 -0.39 -29.62 18.98
CA ASP A 313 -0.59 -29.62 20.42
C ASP A 313 -1.63 -28.58 20.90
N ILE A 314 -1.64 -27.41 20.24
CA ILE A 314 -2.50 -26.27 20.64
C ILE A 314 -3.86 -26.32 19.92
N TYR A 315 -3.88 -26.73 18.67
CA TYR A 315 -5.03 -26.57 17.78
C TYR A 315 -5.52 -27.88 17.12
N GLY A 316 -4.88 -29.00 17.37
CA GLY A 316 -5.21 -30.29 16.73
C GLY A 316 -6.66 -30.76 16.93
N ASP A 317 -7.30 -30.33 18.01
CA ASP A 317 -8.72 -30.63 18.31
C ASP A 317 -9.72 -29.66 17.67
N ARG A 318 -9.23 -28.66 16.89
CA ARG A 318 -10.08 -27.71 16.19
C ARG A 318 -10.64 -28.29 14.90
N ASP A 319 -11.75 -27.71 14.45
CA ASP A 319 -12.36 -28.13 13.17
C ASP A 319 -11.51 -27.76 11.97
N GLU A 320 -11.71 -28.47 10.86
CA GLU A 320 -10.99 -28.28 9.60
C GLU A 320 -11.06 -26.85 9.08
N LYS A 321 -12.22 -26.17 9.23
CA LYS A 321 -12.41 -24.80 8.77
C LYS A 321 -11.53 -23.80 9.53
N PHE A 322 -11.31 -24.05 10.83
CA PHE A 322 -10.43 -23.23 11.63
C PHE A 322 -8.98 -23.38 11.16
N ILE A 323 -8.50 -24.60 10.97
CA ILE A 323 -7.14 -24.91 10.56
C ILE A 323 -6.86 -24.30 9.17
N GLU A 324 -7.74 -24.51 8.21
CA GLU A 324 -7.61 -23.93 6.84
C GLU A 324 -7.57 -22.40 6.86
N LYS A 325 -8.45 -21.78 7.65
CA LYS A 325 -8.57 -20.32 7.69
C LYS A 325 -7.45 -19.64 8.45
N GLU A 326 -7.01 -20.22 9.55
CA GLU A 326 -6.12 -19.57 10.50
C GLU A 326 -4.66 -20.07 10.39
N GLY A 327 -4.43 -21.23 9.77
CA GLY A 327 -3.12 -21.89 9.73
C GLY A 327 -1.99 -21.00 9.26
N ARG A 328 -2.17 -20.29 8.13
CA ARG A 328 -1.17 -19.34 7.62
C ARG A 328 -0.84 -18.23 8.62
N LYS A 329 -1.85 -17.67 9.25
CA LYS A 329 -1.72 -16.62 10.27
C LYS A 329 -0.89 -17.10 11.46
N TYR A 330 -1.15 -18.33 11.93
CA TYR A 330 -0.37 -18.90 13.02
C TYR A 330 1.06 -19.25 12.61
N PHE A 331 1.28 -19.68 11.38
CA PHE A 331 2.63 -19.89 10.87
C PHE A 331 3.43 -18.59 10.82
N LEU A 332 2.87 -17.51 10.30
CA LEU A 332 3.50 -16.20 10.30
C LEU A 332 3.73 -15.67 11.73
N LEU A 333 2.78 -15.91 12.63
CA LEU A 333 2.92 -15.56 14.04
C LEU A 333 4.06 -16.34 14.71
N TYR A 334 4.23 -17.61 14.33
CA TYR A 334 5.32 -18.47 14.80
C TYR A 334 6.69 -18.01 14.26
N LEU A 335 6.77 -17.68 12.98
CA LEU A 335 8.01 -17.21 12.36
C LEU A 335 8.48 -15.86 12.90
N ARG A 336 7.56 -14.97 13.23
CA ARG A 336 7.87 -13.58 13.55
C ARG A 336 8.94 -13.40 14.63
N PRO A 337 8.85 -14.01 15.85
CA PRO A 337 9.87 -13.82 16.87
C PRO A 337 11.22 -14.43 16.49
N ILE A 338 11.23 -15.45 15.61
CA ILE A 338 12.45 -16.11 15.14
C ILE A 338 13.27 -15.16 14.28
N ILE A 339 12.61 -14.49 13.32
CA ILE A 339 13.28 -13.62 12.33
C ILE A 339 13.33 -12.16 12.75
N ASN A 340 12.64 -11.78 13.84
CA ASN A 340 12.50 -10.39 14.27
C ASN A 340 13.85 -9.72 14.54
N GLY A 341 14.05 -8.56 13.91
CA GLY A 341 15.24 -7.71 14.04
C GLY A 341 16.36 -8.01 13.04
N VAL A 342 16.29 -9.12 12.28
CA VAL A 342 17.33 -9.52 11.35
C VAL A 342 16.76 -9.92 9.99
N GLY A 343 15.57 -10.50 9.95
CA GLY A 343 14.92 -10.98 8.73
C GLY A 343 13.61 -10.28 8.43
N ASN A 344 13.17 -10.39 7.19
CA ASN A 344 11.86 -9.97 6.72
C ASN A 344 11.15 -11.16 6.10
N TYR A 345 9.81 -11.16 6.17
CA TYR A 345 8.98 -12.07 5.38
C TYR A 345 8.00 -11.26 4.54
N TYR A 346 7.62 -11.83 3.42
CA TYR A 346 6.56 -11.29 2.59
C TYR A 346 5.83 -12.44 1.90
N ILE A 347 4.62 -12.18 1.47
CA ILE A 347 3.79 -13.17 0.78
C ILE A 347 3.73 -12.77 -0.67
N GLU A 348 4.08 -13.70 -1.55
CA GLU A 348 3.95 -13.51 -2.98
C GLU A 348 2.54 -13.91 -3.43
N ALA A 349 1.74 -12.94 -3.87
CA ALA A 349 0.33 -13.16 -4.19
C ALA A 349 0.11 -13.88 -5.54
N GLU A 350 1.14 -14.02 -6.39
CA GLU A 350 1.01 -14.63 -7.71
C GLU A 350 2.18 -15.54 -8.06
N THR A 351 1.91 -16.83 -7.99
CA THR A 351 2.51 -17.78 -8.91
C THR A 351 1.61 -17.94 -10.14
N ARG A 352 2.18 -18.27 -11.30
CA ARG A 352 1.48 -18.38 -12.61
C ARG A 352 0.21 -19.24 -12.60
N ASP A 353 -0.02 -20.05 -11.59
CA ASP A 353 -1.13 -21.01 -11.49
C ASP A 353 -2.27 -20.60 -10.54
N GLN A 354 -2.33 -19.36 -10.05
CA GLN A 354 -3.46 -18.78 -9.31
C GLN A 354 -3.92 -19.52 -8.02
N ARG A 355 -3.19 -20.48 -7.49
CA ARG A 355 -3.72 -21.38 -6.44
C ARG A 355 -3.03 -21.33 -5.08
N ARG A 356 -1.83 -20.74 -4.96
CA ARG A 356 -1.08 -20.73 -3.69
C ARG A 356 -0.33 -19.42 -3.48
N THR A 357 -0.20 -19.04 -2.24
CA THR A 357 0.53 -17.86 -1.82
C THR A 357 1.78 -18.32 -1.12
N ASP A 358 2.94 -18.00 -1.69
CA ASP A 358 4.22 -18.38 -1.11
C ASP A 358 4.64 -17.40 0.00
N VAL A 359 5.11 -17.94 1.11
CA VAL A 359 5.77 -17.14 2.15
C VAL A 359 7.25 -17.13 1.83
N ILE A 360 7.78 -15.94 1.58
CA ILE A 360 9.20 -15.76 1.35
C ILE A 360 9.81 -15.14 2.59
N VAL A 361 10.87 -15.76 3.10
CA VAL A 361 11.63 -15.27 4.25
C VAL A 361 13.02 -14.89 3.76
N ASP A 362 13.37 -13.61 3.86
CA ASP A 362 14.72 -13.12 3.65
C ASP A 362 15.40 -12.97 5.03
N TYR A 363 16.51 -13.68 5.26
CA TYR A 363 17.23 -13.69 6.52
C TYR A 363 18.73 -13.65 6.26
N LEU A 364 19.41 -12.56 6.67
CA LEU A 364 20.86 -12.37 6.50
C LEU A 364 21.37 -12.64 5.07
N GLY A 365 20.59 -12.22 4.06
CA GLY A 365 20.94 -12.42 2.65
C GLY A 365 20.55 -13.79 2.07
N GLU A 366 20.04 -14.69 2.89
CA GLU A 366 19.45 -15.96 2.44
C GLU A 366 17.94 -15.83 2.23
N ARG A 367 17.45 -16.56 1.23
CA ARG A 367 16.04 -16.58 0.89
C ARG A 367 15.46 -17.98 1.04
N TYR A 368 14.40 -18.09 1.84
CA TYR A 368 13.63 -19.31 2.04
C TYR A 368 12.26 -19.11 1.42
N ILE A 369 11.86 -20.03 0.54
CA ILE A 369 10.53 -20.02 -0.08
C ILE A 369 9.73 -21.17 0.52
N ILE A 370 8.59 -20.85 1.06
CA ILE A 370 7.71 -21.77 1.74
C ILE A 370 6.38 -21.78 0.99
N GLU A 371 5.96 -22.90 0.49
CA GLU A 371 4.93 -23.18 -0.52
C GLU A 371 5.42 -22.90 -1.95
N LEU A 372 5.62 -23.97 -2.70
CA LEU A 372 6.19 -23.91 -4.04
C LEU A 372 5.17 -24.12 -5.14
N ASN A 373 5.20 -23.22 -6.10
CA ASN A 373 4.96 -23.59 -7.50
C ASN A 373 6.00 -22.89 -8.38
N SER A 374 6.90 -23.70 -8.96
CA SER A 374 7.75 -23.38 -10.12
C SER A 374 8.86 -22.33 -9.99
N TYR A 375 9.66 -22.32 -8.92
CA TYR A 375 10.96 -21.65 -8.95
C TYR A 375 12.09 -22.65 -9.24
N HIS A 376 13.14 -22.20 -9.95
CA HIS A 376 14.35 -22.99 -10.23
C HIS A 376 15.26 -23.06 -8.99
N LEU A 377 14.75 -23.63 -7.90
CA LEU A 377 15.51 -23.89 -6.69
C LEU A 377 15.79 -25.37 -6.55
N ASP A 378 16.96 -25.71 -6.06
CA ASP A 378 17.35 -27.11 -5.80
C ASP A 378 16.66 -27.68 -4.54
N LYS A 379 16.31 -26.82 -3.58
CA LYS A 379 15.62 -27.16 -2.33
C LYS A 379 14.51 -26.13 -2.06
N GLY A 380 13.35 -26.61 -1.63
CA GLY A 380 12.21 -25.76 -1.26
C GLY A 380 11.52 -26.25 0.01
N TYR A 381 10.69 -25.41 0.58
CA TYR A 381 9.92 -25.70 1.78
C TYR A 381 8.43 -25.51 1.52
N MET A 382 7.59 -26.40 2.05
CA MET A 382 6.14 -26.34 1.87
C MET A 382 5.44 -26.60 3.20
N VAL A 383 4.46 -25.77 3.55
CA VAL A 383 3.55 -26.03 4.65
C VAL A 383 2.18 -26.37 4.08
N THR A 384 1.72 -27.57 4.32
CA THR A 384 0.44 -28.07 3.84
C THR A 384 -0.52 -28.21 5.01
N PHE A 385 -1.58 -27.39 5.02
CA PHE A 385 -2.72 -27.58 5.92
C PHE A 385 -3.69 -28.56 5.25
N SER A 386 -3.58 -29.85 5.59
CA SER A 386 -4.28 -30.93 4.89
C SER A 386 -5.23 -31.71 5.78
N PHE A 387 -6.45 -31.93 5.29
CA PHE A 387 -7.49 -32.74 5.92
C PHE A 387 -7.65 -34.11 5.24
N ASN A 388 -6.73 -34.46 4.36
CA ASN A 388 -6.77 -35.76 3.73
C ASN A 388 -6.32 -36.82 4.75
N GLN A 389 -7.25 -37.66 5.20
CA GLN A 389 -7.00 -38.76 6.17
C GLN A 389 -5.87 -39.73 5.75
N LYS A 390 -5.39 -39.63 4.51
CA LYS A 390 -4.27 -40.43 3.99
C LYS A 390 -2.90 -39.73 4.11
N LYS A 391 -2.87 -38.43 4.46
CA LYS A 391 -1.61 -37.71 4.68
C LYS A 391 -1.25 -37.76 6.16
N GLU A 392 -0.06 -38.26 6.47
CA GLU A 392 0.47 -38.27 7.83
C GLU A 392 0.92 -36.86 8.23
N ILE A 393 0.56 -36.47 9.45
CA ILE A 393 1.02 -35.20 10.06
C ILE A 393 2.51 -35.34 10.36
N GLY A 394 3.30 -34.31 10.01
CA GLY A 394 4.73 -34.31 10.24
C GLY A 394 5.50 -33.61 9.13
N VAL A 395 6.80 -33.77 9.16
CA VAL A 395 7.71 -33.21 8.14
C VAL A 395 8.27 -34.37 7.33
N GLN A 396 8.16 -34.29 6.02
CA GLN A 396 8.65 -35.27 5.09
C GLN A 396 9.44 -34.63 3.96
N GLN A 397 10.42 -35.38 3.45
CA GLN A 397 11.15 -34.99 2.26
C GLN A 397 10.52 -35.64 1.03
N VAL A 398 10.20 -34.82 0.02
CA VAL A 398 9.60 -35.27 -1.23
C VAL A 398 10.48 -34.84 -2.40
N GLU A 399 10.83 -35.78 -3.27
CA GLU A 399 11.58 -35.49 -4.49
C GLU A 399 10.59 -35.28 -5.64
N VAL A 400 10.69 -34.12 -6.31
CA VAL A 400 9.86 -33.76 -7.47
C VAL A 400 10.76 -33.21 -8.56
N ASP A 401 10.81 -33.85 -9.70
CA ASP A 401 11.59 -33.45 -10.88
C ASP A 401 13.06 -33.07 -10.56
N SER A 402 13.78 -33.91 -9.81
CA SER A 402 15.16 -33.69 -9.34
C SER A 402 15.34 -32.57 -8.31
N LYS A 403 14.26 -32.09 -7.70
CA LYS A 403 14.29 -31.09 -6.62
C LYS A 403 13.84 -31.69 -5.30
N THR A 404 14.46 -31.25 -4.22
CA THR A 404 14.10 -31.65 -2.87
C THR A 404 13.08 -30.67 -2.29
N ILE A 405 11.93 -31.17 -1.84
CA ILE A 405 10.92 -30.39 -1.14
C ILE A 405 10.79 -30.92 0.29
N ILE A 406 10.94 -30.05 1.26
CA ILE A 406 10.62 -30.33 2.67
C ILE A 406 9.17 -29.93 2.90
N GLU A 407 8.29 -30.90 3.02
CA GLU A 407 6.86 -30.68 3.25
C GLU A 407 6.52 -30.87 4.73
N ALA A 408 6.00 -29.81 5.35
CA ALA A 408 5.38 -29.87 6.68
C ALA A 408 3.88 -30.02 6.51
N VAL A 409 3.30 -31.14 6.96
CA VAL A 409 1.86 -31.41 6.94
C VAL A 409 1.30 -31.13 8.34
N VAL A 410 0.30 -30.24 8.41
CA VAL A 410 -0.34 -29.78 9.64
C VAL A 410 -1.82 -30.13 9.62
#